data_da05e9fb1891818081a1222835c48853
#
_entry.id   da05e9fb1891818081a1222835c48853
#
_cell.length_a   1.000
_cell.length_b   1.000
_cell.length_c   1.000
_cell.angle_alpha   90.00
_cell.angle_beta   90.00
_cell.angle_gamma   90.00
#
_symmetry.space_group_name_H-M   'P 1'
#
loop_
_entity.id
_entity.type
_entity.pdbx_description
1 polymer ?
#
loop_
_entity_poly.entity_id
_entity_poly.type
_entity_poly.pdbx_seq_one_letter_code
_entity_poly.pdbx_strand_id
1 'polypeptide(L)'
;MRYWKRAAALLLALCMTAALLSGCGESLNDEVKLSVVMTGGIDTVDPAQAATSAERTVVLHLFDNLYRLTGEGVIPAAAQSYQVEDNEDGTQTYTFHIRSDAKWSDGAAVTAEDFVYAWQRLVSPDTDSPSAEILSMVAGYEDARAGTPEALGISAEDEHTFVVTLSAPCSYFVDAVCTAAATMPVQRAAVEGGEDWTASRTWFVGNGPYRRTGDWGNSSFISLVKQSDHYDARRTLPDRIEIQFKPAAEAAKSAGAVDVVIGAAGTDGALGGEPTVGVLLINQMATNMDKTGLRQAMSLVIDRNAAAKALGTDYTAADGLVPYGIRTAEGGEFRQVNGAVIDNEPDTYGQRCAQAVELKNGAGLGRPEAMASLGTVTLLCRNIPAQTALARQLQQVWRDKLGLSVTIQTAEDEEFDQLLSTGEFTLALTELTALYNDASAYLDPWRTGDARNYALIYMNAYDILMRVAAASTSAEARDAYLKDAEGLLLDTANVIPIYGRRQPYQLREDVLGVCEDGMGAWYFGMARKAVK
;
A
#
# COMPACT_ATOMS: atom_id res chain seq x y z
N MET A 1 -13.58 31.01 -76.65
CA MET A 1 -12.83 29.95 -75.93
C MET A 1 -12.04 30.37 -74.68
N ARG A 2 -11.57 31.61 -74.58
CA ARG A 2 -10.76 32.07 -73.41
C ARG A 2 -11.58 32.29 -72.11
N TYR A 3 -12.85 32.68 -72.19
CA TYR A 3 -13.71 32.92 -71.04
C TYR A 3 -14.25 31.64 -70.37
N TRP A 4 -14.51 30.61 -71.15
CA TRP A 4 -14.97 29.32 -70.61
C TRP A 4 -13.89 28.57 -69.82
N LYS A 5 -12.62 28.69 -70.24
CA LYS A 5 -11.50 28.12 -69.50
C LYS A 5 -11.25 28.83 -68.14
N ARG A 6 -11.51 30.13 -68.07
CA ARG A 6 -11.41 30.89 -66.80
C ARG A 6 -12.58 30.63 -65.87
N ALA A 7 -13.79 30.44 -66.38
CA ALA A 7 -14.95 30.08 -65.60
C ALA A 7 -14.82 28.61 -65.03
N ALA A 8 -14.31 27.69 -65.81
CA ALA A 8 -14.04 26.31 -65.37
C ALA A 8 -12.94 26.27 -64.31
N ALA A 9 -11.87 27.07 -64.42
CA ALA A 9 -10.81 27.16 -63.42
C ALA A 9 -11.29 27.79 -62.10
N LEU A 10 -12.18 28.79 -62.15
CA LEU A 10 -12.79 29.39 -60.98
C LEU A 10 -13.78 28.43 -60.29
N LEU A 11 -14.54 27.65 -61.04
CA LEU A 11 -15.42 26.60 -60.47
C LEU A 11 -14.62 25.46 -59.83
N LEU A 12 -13.51 25.05 -60.43
CA LEU A 12 -12.62 24.05 -59.83
C LEU A 12 -11.94 24.55 -58.55
N ALA A 13 -11.52 25.82 -58.53
CA ALA A 13 -10.95 26.46 -57.33
C ALA A 13 -12.00 26.59 -56.21
N LEU A 14 -13.25 26.95 -56.54
CA LEU A 14 -14.35 27.00 -55.59
C LEU A 14 -14.76 25.63 -55.05
N CYS A 15 -14.73 24.58 -55.88
CA CYS A 15 -14.96 23.22 -55.41
C CYS A 15 -13.82 22.67 -54.54
N MET A 16 -12.56 23.05 -54.83
CA MET A 16 -11.44 22.68 -53.98
C MET A 16 -11.45 23.41 -52.63
N THR A 17 -11.88 24.67 -52.58
CA THR A 17 -12.04 25.38 -51.29
C THR A 17 -13.26 24.90 -50.54
N ALA A 18 -14.35 24.48 -51.18
CA ALA A 18 -15.48 23.85 -50.53
C ALA A 18 -15.14 22.42 -49.97
N ALA A 19 -14.29 21.65 -50.68
CA ALA A 19 -13.79 20.37 -50.20
C ALA A 19 -12.80 20.51 -49.02
N LEU A 20 -12.10 21.63 -48.90
CA LEU A 20 -11.24 21.94 -47.73
C LEU A 20 -12.04 22.47 -46.54
N LEU A 21 -13.28 22.93 -46.75
CA LEU A 21 -14.21 23.33 -45.67
C LEU A 21 -15.18 22.24 -45.23
N SER A 22 -15.26 21.14 -46.00
CA SER A 22 -15.95 19.89 -45.60
C SER A 22 -14.97 18.86 -45.06
N GLY A 23 -13.78 19.29 -44.62
CA GLY A 23 -12.93 18.51 -43.76
C GLY A 23 -13.71 18.23 -42.48
N CYS A 24 -13.96 16.96 -42.25
CA CYS A 24 -14.65 16.35 -41.13
C CYS A 24 -14.60 17.22 -39.90
N GLY A 25 -15.73 17.73 -39.52
CA GLY A 25 -16.00 17.99 -38.13
C GLY A 25 -16.06 16.64 -37.44
N GLU A 26 -14.94 16.00 -37.18
CA GLU A 26 -14.84 15.20 -35.99
C GLU A 26 -15.28 16.12 -34.88
N SER A 27 -16.36 15.75 -34.22
CA SER A 27 -16.81 16.43 -33.03
C SER A 27 -15.64 16.39 -32.04
N LEU A 28 -14.92 17.51 -31.95
CA LEU A 28 -13.80 17.71 -31.03
C LEU A 28 -14.27 17.72 -29.57
N ASN A 29 -15.31 16.96 -29.18
CA ASN A 29 -15.91 16.99 -27.85
C ASN A 29 -16.61 15.68 -27.46
N ASP A 30 -16.07 14.53 -27.78
CA ASP A 30 -16.46 13.36 -26.99
C ASP A 30 -15.61 13.36 -25.70
N GLU A 31 -16.24 13.82 -24.60
CA GLU A 31 -15.68 13.78 -23.24
C GLU A 31 -15.13 12.37 -22.98
N VAL A 32 -13.82 12.27 -22.74
CA VAL A 32 -13.17 10.98 -22.40
C VAL A 32 -13.54 10.63 -20.97
N LYS A 33 -14.55 9.76 -20.83
CA LYS A 33 -15.06 9.31 -19.54
C LYS A 33 -14.51 7.92 -19.19
N LEU A 34 -14.00 7.79 -17.96
CA LEU A 34 -13.64 6.51 -17.35
C LEU A 34 -14.68 6.12 -16.30
N SER A 35 -15.22 4.91 -16.40
CA SER A 35 -16.16 4.35 -15.44
C SER A 35 -15.48 3.29 -14.57
N VAL A 36 -15.52 3.49 -13.25
CA VAL A 36 -14.85 2.65 -12.25
C VAL A 36 -15.86 2.13 -11.24
N VAL A 37 -15.76 0.87 -10.88
CA VAL A 37 -16.45 0.29 -9.72
C VAL A 37 -15.38 -0.21 -8.74
N MET A 38 -15.48 0.21 -7.48
CA MET A 38 -14.62 -0.25 -6.40
C MET A 38 -15.47 -0.87 -5.29
N THR A 39 -14.88 -1.85 -4.57
CA THR A 39 -15.48 -2.34 -3.33
C THR A 39 -15.21 -1.38 -2.19
N GLY A 40 -16.10 -1.42 -1.17
CA GLY A 40 -16.00 -0.53 -0.01
C GLY A 40 -16.83 0.75 -0.17
N GLY A 41 -16.34 1.81 0.41
CA GLY A 41 -16.92 3.16 0.42
C GLY A 41 -15.84 4.17 0.76
N ILE A 42 -16.22 5.43 0.89
CA ILE A 42 -15.37 6.50 1.37
C ILE A 42 -16.07 7.23 2.52
N ASP A 43 -15.35 7.41 3.61
CA ASP A 43 -15.78 8.22 4.74
C ASP A 43 -15.08 9.57 4.73
N THR A 44 -13.87 9.62 4.17
CA THR A 44 -13.08 10.85 4.08
C THR A 44 -12.29 10.94 2.77
N VAL A 45 -11.90 12.16 2.41
CA VAL A 45 -10.87 12.45 1.39
C VAL A 45 -9.74 13.30 1.99
N ASP A 46 -9.62 13.32 3.32
CA ASP A 46 -8.49 13.91 4.02
C ASP A 46 -7.26 13.02 3.85
N PRO A 47 -6.16 13.49 3.25
CA PRO A 47 -4.95 12.69 3.06
C PRO A 47 -4.44 12.02 4.33
N ALA A 48 -4.47 12.72 5.47
CA ALA A 48 -3.98 12.20 6.74
C ALA A 48 -4.90 11.13 7.35
N GLN A 49 -6.17 11.05 6.93
CA GLN A 49 -7.17 10.13 7.48
C GLN A 49 -7.60 9.03 6.51
N ALA A 50 -7.16 9.09 5.25
CA ALA A 50 -7.51 8.11 4.22
C ALA A 50 -6.87 6.74 4.51
N ALA A 51 -7.63 5.86 5.16
CA ALA A 51 -7.17 4.55 5.60
C ALA A 51 -7.40 3.45 4.55
N THR A 52 -8.48 3.55 3.75
CA THR A 52 -8.87 2.52 2.80
C THR A 52 -8.28 2.75 1.41
N SER A 53 -8.16 1.68 0.63
CA SER A 53 -7.78 1.73 -0.79
C SER A 53 -8.69 2.67 -1.60
N ALA A 54 -10.00 2.66 -1.31
CA ALA A 54 -10.96 3.52 -1.97
C ALA A 54 -10.73 5.02 -1.69
N GLU A 55 -10.50 5.37 -0.43
CA GLU A 55 -10.20 6.74 0.00
C GLU A 55 -8.88 7.23 -0.59
N ARG A 56 -7.80 6.44 -0.45
CA ARG A 56 -6.50 6.78 -1.04
C ARG A 56 -6.58 6.95 -2.56
N THR A 57 -7.35 6.10 -3.25
CA THR A 57 -7.59 6.24 -4.69
C THR A 57 -8.21 7.60 -5.02
N VAL A 58 -9.21 8.05 -4.27
CA VAL A 58 -9.83 9.37 -4.51
C VAL A 58 -8.85 10.49 -4.19
N VAL A 59 -8.10 10.39 -3.09
CA VAL A 59 -7.08 11.36 -2.67
C VAL A 59 -6.02 11.57 -3.77
N LEU A 60 -5.52 10.49 -4.40
CA LEU A 60 -4.53 10.57 -5.50
C LEU A 60 -5.00 11.39 -6.72
N HIS A 61 -6.29 11.69 -6.85
CA HIS A 61 -6.82 12.50 -7.95
C HIS A 61 -7.14 13.93 -7.53
N LEU A 62 -7.48 14.12 -6.24
CA LEU A 62 -7.86 15.42 -5.69
C LEU A 62 -6.66 16.24 -5.22
N PHE A 63 -5.54 15.56 -4.92
CA PHE A 63 -4.30 16.15 -4.47
C PHE A 63 -3.12 15.69 -5.32
N ASP A 64 -2.05 16.44 -5.30
CA ASP A 64 -0.75 16.11 -5.86
C ASP A 64 0.33 16.19 -4.79
N ASN A 65 1.14 15.13 -4.70
CA ASN A 65 2.28 15.07 -3.79
C ASN A 65 3.53 15.72 -4.42
N LEU A 66 4.67 15.64 -3.76
CA LEU A 66 5.98 16.04 -4.30
C LEU A 66 6.27 15.30 -5.62
N TYR A 67 6.04 14.01 -5.65
CA TYR A 67 6.18 13.12 -6.79
C TYR A 67 4.90 12.31 -6.99
N ARG A 68 4.72 11.74 -8.17
CA ARG A 68 3.58 10.89 -8.51
C ARG A 68 4.06 9.57 -9.11
N LEU A 69 3.51 8.46 -8.63
CA LEU A 69 3.71 7.17 -9.23
C LEU A 69 2.78 6.98 -10.44
N THR A 70 3.35 6.53 -11.55
CA THR A 70 2.64 6.24 -12.80
C THR A 70 3.09 4.90 -13.35
N GLY A 71 2.42 4.39 -14.39
CA GLY A 71 2.85 3.19 -15.10
C GLY A 71 4.24 3.31 -15.78
N GLU A 72 4.78 4.52 -15.89
CA GLU A 72 6.12 4.80 -16.43
C GLU A 72 7.18 4.96 -15.30
N GLY A 73 6.78 4.79 -14.05
CA GLY A 73 7.60 5.02 -12.85
C GLY A 73 7.22 6.28 -12.09
N VAL A 74 8.09 6.70 -11.18
CA VAL A 74 7.92 7.90 -10.37
C VAL A 74 8.33 9.14 -11.17
N ILE A 75 7.44 10.11 -11.25
CA ILE A 75 7.65 11.35 -12.00
C ILE A 75 7.48 12.58 -11.09
N PRO A 76 8.13 13.71 -11.41
CA PRO A 76 7.90 14.99 -10.73
C PRO A 76 6.42 15.38 -10.77
N ALA A 77 5.89 15.86 -9.63
CA ALA A 77 4.53 16.40 -9.51
C ALA A 77 4.57 17.81 -8.94
N ALA A 78 4.17 18.08 -7.70
CA ALA A 78 4.26 19.40 -7.11
C ALA A 78 5.72 19.87 -6.93
N ALA A 79 6.68 18.95 -6.76
CA ALA A 79 8.10 19.26 -6.86
C ALA A 79 8.61 19.03 -8.29
N GLN A 80 9.47 19.93 -8.78
CA GLN A 80 10.13 19.80 -10.09
C GLN A 80 11.38 18.92 -10.02
N SER A 81 12.10 18.98 -8.90
CA SER A 81 13.34 18.27 -8.65
C SER A 81 13.63 18.18 -7.15
N TYR A 82 14.59 17.36 -6.80
CA TYR A 82 15.17 17.34 -5.46
C TYR A 82 16.70 17.19 -5.54
N GLN A 83 17.36 17.53 -4.42
CA GLN A 83 18.76 17.25 -4.16
C GLN A 83 18.86 16.43 -2.89
N VAL A 84 19.90 15.57 -2.79
CA VAL A 84 20.15 14.72 -1.62
C VAL A 84 21.57 15.00 -1.14
N GLU A 85 21.73 15.14 0.17
CA GLU A 85 23.01 15.30 0.85
C GLU A 85 23.13 14.31 2.00
N ASP A 86 24.19 13.51 1.99
CA ASP A 86 24.56 12.65 3.12
C ASP A 86 25.38 13.47 4.12
N ASN A 87 24.87 13.63 5.33
CA ASN A 87 25.47 14.46 6.36
C ASN A 87 26.56 13.71 7.14
N GLU A 88 27.53 14.42 7.69
CA GLU A 88 28.64 13.85 8.47
C GLU A 88 28.16 13.11 9.74
N ASP A 89 27.01 13.46 10.27
CA ASP A 89 26.39 12.82 11.45
C ASP A 89 25.59 11.54 11.12
N GLY A 90 25.54 11.15 9.84
CA GLY A 90 24.85 9.95 9.36
C GLY A 90 23.39 10.17 9.01
N THR A 91 22.87 11.39 9.14
CA THR A 91 21.55 11.79 8.64
C THR A 91 21.62 12.05 7.13
N GLN A 92 20.45 12.15 6.46
CA GLN A 92 20.37 12.47 5.04
C GLN A 92 19.36 13.60 4.82
N THR A 93 19.74 14.62 4.07
CA THR A 93 18.86 15.77 3.79
C THR A 93 18.39 15.76 2.35
N TYR A 94 17.07 15.89 2.16
CA TYR A 94 16.43 16.11 0.87
C TYR A 94 15.96 17.55 0.77
N THR A 95 16.33 18.23 -0.31
CA THR A 95 15.85 19.58 -0.64
C THR A 95 14.99 19.51 -1.90
N PHE A 96 13.67 19.70 -1.75
CA PHE A 96 12.71 19.68 -2.84
C PHE A 96 12.42 21.08 -3.35
N HIS A 97 12.37 21.24 -4.68
CA HIS A 97 12.02 22.49 -5.33
C HIS A 97 10.56 22.45 -5.82
N ILE A 98 9.68 23.13 -5.10
CA ILE A 98 8.24 23.22 -5.41
C ILE A 98 8.03 24.09 -6.67
N ARG A 99 7.11 23.66 -7.52
CA ARG A 99 6.76 24.36 -8.77
C ARG A 99 6.11 25.70 -8.48
N SER A 100 6.52 26.75 -9.18
CA SER A 100 5.86 28.07 -9.10
C SER A 100 4.51 28.15 -9.81
N ASP A 101 4.19 27.16 -10.67
CA ASP A 101 2.90 27.04 -11.37
C ASP A 101 1.94 26.03 -10.71
N ALA A 102 2.32 25.40 -9.58
CA ALA A 102 1.42 24.58 -8.77
C ALA A 102 0.42 25.49 -8.02
N LYS A 103 -0.87 25.14 -8.14
CA LYS A 103 -1.97 25.94 -7.56
C LYS A 103 -2.99 25.05 -6.86
N TRP A 104 -3.56 25.59 -5.82
CA TRP A 104 -4.78 25.12 -5.23
C TRP A 104 -6.01 25.41 -6.13
N SER A 105 -7.09 24.68 -5.95
CA SER A 105 -8.32 24.85 -6.74
C SER A 105 -9.04 26.19 -6.53
N ASP A 106 -8.67 26.94 -5.51
CA ASP A 106 -9.11 28.32 -5.26
C ASP A 106 -8.22 29.38 -5.95
N GLY A 107 -7.11 28.94 -6.59
CA GLY A 107 -6.15 29.76 -7.30
C GLY A 107 -4.95 30.23 -6.50
N ALA A 108 -4.89 29.94 -5.18
CA ALA A 108 -3.71 30.22 -4.37
C ALA A 108 -2.52 29.35 -4.82
N ALA A 109 -1.28 29.81 -4.59
CA ALA A 109 -0.09 29.03 -4.86
C ALA A 109 0.05 27.86 -3.87
N VAL A 110 0.54 26.71 -4.33
CA VAL A 110 1.02 25.63 -3.46
C VAL A 110 2.45 25.99 -3.04
N THR A 111 2.72 25.96 -1.76
CA THR A 111 4.00 26.35 -1.17
C THR A 111 4.65 25.24 -0.36
N ALA A 112 5.93 25.41 -0.02
CA ALA A 112 6.64 24.48 0.88
C ALA A 112 5.99 24.42 2.27
N GLU A 113 5.41 25.53 2.75
CA GLU A 113 4.68 25.57 4.04
C GLU A 113 3.44 24.68 4.06
N ASP A 114 2.78 24.43 2.93
CA ASP A 114 1.64 23.51 2.85
C ASP A 114 2.08 22.06 3.13
N PHE A 115 3.28 21.67 2.69
CA PHE A 115 3.88 20.38 3.02
C PHE A 115 4.32 20.31 4.48
N VAL A 116 4.95 21.36 5.02
CA VAL A 116 5.31 21.42 6.45
C VAL A 116 4.07 21.23 7.30
N TYR A 117 3.02 22.00 7.04
CA TYR A 117 1.76 21.90 7.77
C TYR A 117 1.13 20.51 7.68
N ALA A 118 1.06 19.94 6.46
CA ALA A 118 0.46 18.63 6.24
C ALA A 118 1.22 17.52 6.98
N TRP A 119 2.56 17.53 6.95
CA TRP A 119 3.35 16.48 7.57
C TRP A 119 3.40 16.62 9.11
N GLN A 120 3.45 17.83 9.65
CA GLN A 120 3.30 18.07 11.09
C GLN A 120 1.92 17.60 11.58
N ARG A 121 0.87 17.89 10.81
CA ARG A 121 -0.48 17.43 11.11
C ARG A 121 -0.57 15.89 11.04
N LEU A 122 0.05 15.26 10.04
CA LEU A 122 0.05 13.80 9.88
C LEU A 122 0.62 13.06 11.10
N VAL A 123 1.70 13.59 11.69
CA VAL A 123 2.34 12.97 12.88
C VAL A 123 1.75 13.44 14.20
N SER A 124 0.91 14.48 14.21
CA SER A 124 0.31 15.02 15.43
C SER A 124 -0.59 13.98 16.12
N PRO A 125 -0.48 13.78 17.45
CA PRO A 125 -1.41 12.96 18.21
C PRO A 125 -2.87 13.43 18.07
N ASP A 126 -3.09 14.73 17.92
CA ASP A 126 -4.44 15.31 17.79
C ASP A 126 -5.13 14.89 16.48
N THR A 127 -4.35 14.58 15.44
CA THR A 127 -4.88 14.08 14.17
C THR A 127 -5.22 12.59 14.25
N ASP A 128 -4.50 11.85 15.09
CA ASP A 128 -4.64 10.38 15.24
C ASP A 128 -4.69 9.64 13.88
N SER A 129 -3.73 9.97 13.02
CA SER A 129 -3.67 9.42 11.68
C SER A 129 -3.28 7.94 11.68
N PRO A 130 -4.01 7.07 10.96
CA PRO A 130 -3.63 5.67 10.78
C PRO A 130 -2.34 5.48 9.98
N SER A 131 -1.88 6.54 9.31
CA SER A 131 -0.69 6.52 8.43
C SER A 131 0.50 7.31 8.97
N ALA A 132 0.46 7.78 10.22
CA ALA A 132 1.52 8.62 10.79
C ALA A 132 2.92 7.99 10.70
N GLU A 133 3.01 6.66 10.84
CA GLU A 133 4.28 5.92 10.80
C GLU A 133 4.99 5.96 9.44
N ILE A 134 4.33 6.40 8.37
CA ILE A 134 4.97 6.58 7.05
C ILE A 134 6.13 7.59 7.10
N LEU A 135 6.15 8.46 8.12
CA LEU A 135 7.22 9.45 8.35
C LEU A 135 8.22 9.02 9.43
N SER A 136 8.21 7.75 9.88
CA SER A 136 9.08 7.27 10.97
C SER A 136 10.58 7.39 10.68
N MET A 137 10.98 7.47 9.39
CA MET A 137 12.38 7.71 9.00
C MET A 137 12.80 9.19 9.09
N VAL A 138 11.85 10.12 9.26
CA VAL A 138 12.16 11.56 9.37
C VAL A 138 12.72 11.85 10.76
N ALA A 139 13.79 12.64 10.85
CA ALA A 139 14.40 13.03 12.11
C ALA A 139 13.37 13.72 13.02
N GLY A 140 13.45 13.47 14.33
CA GLY A 140 12.51 14.05 15.31
C GLY A 140 11.10 13.43 15.32
N TYR A 141 10.86 12.33 14.57
CA TYR A 141 9.55 11.67 14.50
C TYR A 141 8.98 11.29 15.88
N GLU A 142 9.79 10.70 16.76
CA GLU A 142 9.34 10.26 18.09
C GLU A 142 8.88 11.44 18.96
N ASP A 143 9.60 12.56 18.95
CA ASP A 143 9.23 13.76 19.67
C ASP A 143 7.95 14.39 19.08
N ALA A 144 7.82 14.36 17.74
CA ALA A 144 6.63 14.82 17.05
C ALA A 144 5.39 13.99 17.44
N ARG A 145 5.51 12.65 17.47
CA ARG A 145 4.47 11.74 17.94
C ARG A 145 4.15 11.88 19.43
N ALA A 146 5.13 12.29 20.23
CA ALA A 146 4.93 12.55 21.67
C ALA A 146 4.20 13.88 21.96
N GLY A 147 3.84 14.66 20.94
CA GLY A 147 3.04 15.90 21.07
C GLY A 147 3.79 17.18 20.75
N THR A 148 4.91 17.09 20.04
CA THR A 148 5.67 18.25 19.55
C THR A 148 5.85 18.14 18.03
N PRO A 149 4.77 18.30 17.21
CA PRO A 149 4.84 18.12 15.75
C PRO A 149 5.93 18.95 15.06
N GLU A 150 6.28 20.10 15.64
CA GLU A 150 7.34 21.01 15.15
C GLU A 150 8.76 20.44 15.32
N ALA A 151 8.92 19.36 16.11
CA ALA A 151 10.20 18.65 16.22
C ALA A 151 10.53 17.79 15.00
N LEU A 152 9.55 17.54 14.13
CA LEU A 152 9.77 16.79 12.89
C LEU A 152 10.79 17.53 12.02
N GLY A 153 11.80 16.80 11.53
CA GLY A 153 12.93 17.32 10.76
C GLY A 153 12.55 17.80 9.36
N ILE A 154 11.61 18.74 9.29
CA ILE A 154 11.14 19.36 8.05
C ILE A 154 11.08 20.87 8.18
N SER A 155 11.30 21.59 7.08
CA SER A 155 11.19 23.06 7.05
C SER A 155 10.90 23.58 5.65
N ALA A 156 10.35 24.79 5.58
CA ALA A 156 10.29 25.60 4.38
C ALA A 156 11.36 26.70 4.49
N GLU A 157 12.38 26.65 3.63
CA GLU A 157 13.41 27.72 3.59
C GLU A 157 12.88 28.97 2.89
N ASP A 158 12.00 28.77 1.91
CA ASP A 158 11.23 29.80 1.20
C ASP A 158 9.92 29.17 0.65
N GLU A 159 9.14 29.95 -0.12
CA GLU A 159 7.85 29.49 -0.69
C GLU A 159 7.99 28.24 -1.58
N HIS A 160 9.17 27.99 -2.13
CA HIS A 160 9.41 26.94 -3.12
C HIS A 160 10.46 25.90 -2.68
N THR A 161 11.03 26.03 -1.49
CA THR A 161 12.09 25.14 -1.00
C THR A 161 11.62 24.39 0.25
N PHE A 162 11.28 23.12 0.07
CA PHE A 162 10.89 22.19 1.15
C PHE A 162 12.06 21.28 1.48
N VAL A 163 12.48 21.27 2.74
CA VAL A 163 13.64 20.49 3.23
C VAL A 163 13.16 19.42 4.19
N VAL A 164 13.69 18.21 4.02
CA VAL A 164 13.41 17.05 4.89
C VAL A 164 14.73 16.42 5.31
N THR A 165 14.93 16.25 6.61
CA THR A 165 16.06 15.52 7.18
C THR A 165 15.61 14.15 7.66
N LEU A 166 16.22 13.10 7.12
CA LEU A 166 16.00 11.71 7.54
C LEU A 166 17.02 11.32 8.61
N SER A 167 16.62 10.48 9.56
CA SER A 167 17.48 9.96 10.64
C SER A 167 18.63 9.08 10.12
N ALA A 168 18.49 8.53 8.91
CA ALA A 168 19.47 7.72 8.19
C ALA A 168 19.14 7.73 6.69
N PRO A 169 20.07 7.35 5.80
CA PRO A 169 19.78 7.18 4.38
C PRO A 169 18.58 6.26 4.12
N CYS A 170 17.68 6.68 3.21
CA CYS A 170 16.48 5.94 2.87
C CYS A 170 16.27 5.92 1.34
N SER A 171 16.64 4.82 0.69
CA SER A 171 16.60 4.69 -0.78
C SER A 171 15.19 4.69 -1.37
N TYR A 172 14.17 4.35 -0.59
CA TYR A 172 12.77 4.30 -1.02
C TYR A 172 11.98 5.58 -0.65
N PHE A 173 12.61 6.58 -0.04
CA PHE A 173 11.92 7.76 0.47
C PHE A 173 11.12 8.50 -0.60
N VAL A 174 11.71 8.76 -1.76
CA VAL A 174 11.00 9.46 -2.85
C VAL A 174 9.91 8.58 -3.45
N ASP A 175 10.20 7.32 -3.70
CA ASP A 175 9.30 6.41 -4.41
C ASP A 175 8.10 5.97 -3.57
N ALA A 176 8.29 5.80 -2.28
CA ALA A 176 7.26 5.28 -1.37
C ALA A 176 6.60 6.36 -0.51
N VAL A 177 7.36 7.34 -0.01
CA VAL A 177 6.84 8.36 0.91
C VAL A 177 6.37 9.61 0.15
N CYS A 178 7.19 10.11 -0.80
CA CYS A 178 6.83 11.32 -1.54
C CYS A 178 5.77 11.12 -2.64
N THR A 179 5.26 9.89 -2.82
CA THR A 179 4.15 9.57 -3.72
C THR A 179 2.88 9.14 -2.99
N ALA A 180 2.97 8.88 -1.68
CA ALA A 180 1.88 8.33 -0.89
C ALA A 180 0.73 9.34 -0.69
N ALA A 181 -0.49 8.83 -0.61
CA ALA A 181 -1.68 9.67 -0.37
C ALA A 181 -1.59 10.43 0.97
N ALA A 182 -1.08 9.77 2.03
CA ALA A 182 -1.01 10.34 3.38
C ALA A 182 -0.08 11.55 3.51
N THR A 183 0.94 11.64 2.67
CA THR A 183 1.95 12.73 2.71
C THR A 183 1.67 13.87 1.73
N MET A 184 0.47 13.90 1.14
CA MET A 184 0.04 15.00 0.26
C MET A 184 -0.17 16.29 1.05
N PRO A 185 0.11 17.46 0.45
CA PRO A 185 -0.10 18.75 1.09
C PRO A 185 -1.59 19.00 1.30
N VAL A 186 -1.91 19.79 2.32
CA VAL A 186 -3.25 20.32 2.54
C VAL A 186 -3.16 21.82 2.83
N GLN A 187 -4.13 22.59 2.31
CA GLN A 187 -4.18 24.02 2.58
C GLN A 187 -4.67 24.27 4.02
N ARG A 188 -3.83 24.91 4.84
CA ARG A 188 -4.14 25.20 6.25
C ARG A 188 -5.49 25.89 6.42
N ALA A 189 -5.77 26.93 5.63
CA ALA A 189 -7.01 27.68 5.71
C ALA A 189 -8.27 26.84 5.42
N ALA A 190 -8.16 25.84 4.55
CA ALA A 190 -9.24 24.91 4.27
C ALA A 190 -9.48 23.95 5.46
N VAL A 191 -8.42 23.37 6.02
CA VAL A 191 -8.49 22.45 7.16
C VAL A 191 -9.04 23.14 8.41
N GLU A 192 -8.56 24.36 8.72
CA GLU A 192 -8.97 25.13 9.88
C GLU A 192 -10.33 25.83 9.69
N GLY A 193 -10.86 25.83 8.46
CA GLY A 193 -12.12 26.49 8.10
C GLY A 193 -13.39 25.79 8.61
N GLY A 194 -13.31 24.50 8.98
CA GLY A 194 -14.44 23.74 9.53
C GLY A 194 -14.09 22.29 9.82
N GLU A 195 -14.81 21.68 10.77
CA GLU A 195 -14.60 20.29 11.20
C GLU A 195 -14.73 19.28 10.05
N ASP A 196 -15.66 19.53 9.11
CA ASP A 196 -15.91 18.64 7.95
C ASP A 196 -15.39 19.24 6.64
N TRP A 197 -14.18 19.79 6.63
CA TRP A 197 -13.64 20.46 5.45
C TRP A 197 -13.63 19.56 4.18
N THR A 198 -13.47 18.25 4.32
CA THR A 198 -13.45 17.28 3.21
C THR A 198 -14.85 16.96 2.67
N ALA A 199 -15.90 17.15 3.45
CA ALA A 199 -17.29 16.98 3.06
C ALA A 199 -17.93 18.30 2.59
N SER A 200 -17.25 19.42 2.76
CA SER A 200 -17.79 20.76 2.46
C SER A 200 -17.37 21.23 1.06
N ARG A 201 -18.33 21.44 0.18
CA ARG A 201 -18.07 22.06 -1.12
C ARG A 201 -17.44 23.47 -1.02
N THR A 202 -17.66 24.14 0.10
CA THR A 202 -17.20 25.52 0.34
C THR A 202 -15.75 25.53 0.83
N TRP A 203 -15.36 24.57 1.65
CA TRP A 203 -14.05 24.53 2.31
C TRP A 203 -13.05 23.59 1.63
N PHE A 204 -13.55 22.63 0.81
CA PHE A 204 -12.65 21.72 0.14
C PHE A 204 -11.80 22.41 -0.90
N VAL A 205 -10.49 22.31 -0.74
CA VAL A 205 -9.47 22.82 -1.66
C VAL A 205 -8.46 21.72 -1.92
N GLY A 206 -8.28 21.32 -3.17
CA GLY A 206 -7.28 20.34 -3.61
C GLY A 206 -6.33 20.96 -4.63
N ASN A 207 -5.13 20.41 -4.74
CA ASN A 207 -4.10 20.82 -5.70
C ASN A 207 -3.90 19.80 -6.83
N GLY A 208 -4.72 18.77 -6.90
CA GLY A 208 -4.59 17.67 -7.87
C GLY A 208 -5.15 17.96 -9.25
N PRO A 209 -4.96 17.04 -10.21
CA PRO A 209 -5.40 17.21 -11.59
C PRO A 209 -6.91 17.12 -11.78
N TYR A 210 -7.66 16.72 -10.75
CA TYR A 210 -9.12 16.61 -10.78
C TYR A 210 -9.75 17.37 -9.62
N ARG A 211 -11.01 17.77 -9.82
CA ARG A 211 -11.89 18.29 -8.78
C ARG A 211 -13.13 17.44 -8.65
N ARG A 212 -13.61 17.28 -7.43
CA ARG A 212 -14.87 16.59 -7.14
C ARG A 212 -16.05 17.43 -7.61
N THR A 213 -17.05 16.78 -8.23
CA THR A 213 -18.30 17.41 -8.67
C THR A 213 -19.49 16.56 -8.22
N GLY A 214 -20.71 17.12 -8.29
CA GLY A 214 -21.92 16.42 -7.94
C GLY A 214 -22.31 16.55 -6.46
N ASP A 215 -22.93 15.49 -5.93
CA ASP A 215 -23.39 15.43 -4.55
C ASP A 215 -22.24 15.08 -3.60
N TRP A 216 -21.93 15.98 -2.68
CA TRP A 216 -20.85 15.83 -1.71
C TRP A 216 -21.25 14.95 -0.51
N GLY A 217 -22.53 14.75 -0.27
CA GLY A 217 -23.04 13.84 0.76
C GLY A 217 -23.12 12.37 0.31
N ASN A 218 -22.83 12.06 -0.96
CA ASN A 218 -22.91 10.70 -1.48
C ASN A 218 -21.58 9.97 -1.34
N SER A 219 -21.50 9.02 -0.41
CA SER A 219 -20.33 8.18 -0.18
C SER A 219 -20.26 6.96 -1.12
N SER A 220 -21.32 6.67 -1.88
CA SER A 220 -21.39 5.53 -2.81
C SER A 220 -21.03 5.89 -4.26
N PHE A 221 -20.87 7.19 -4.57
CA PHE A 221 -20.55 7.67 -5.90
C PHE A 221 -19.76 8.97 -5.86
N ILE A 222 -18.67 9.01 -6.63
CA ILE A 222 -17.87 10.23 -6.85
C ILE A 222 -17.71 10.48 -8.33
N SER A 223 -17.88 11.73 -8.74
CA SER A 223 -17.52 12.22 -10.06
C SER A 223 -16.37 13.21 -9.96
N LEU A 224 -15.27 12.89 -10.64
CA LEU A 224 -14.05 13.69 -10.73
C LEU A 224 -13.97 14.29 -12.14
N VAL A 225 -13.77 15.60 -12.23
CA VAL A 225 -13.64 16.34 -13.50
C VAL A 225 -12.27 16.97 -13.58
N LYS A 226 -11.62 16.77 -14.71
CA LYS A 226 -10.28 17.30 -15.01
C LYS A 226 -10.21 18.81 -14.83
N GLN A 227 -9.13 19.28 -14.24
CA GLN A 227 -8.78 20.69 -14.14
C GLN A 227 -7.91 21.09 -15.35
N SER A 228 -8.45 21.91 -16.25
CA SER A 228 -7.77 22.29 -17.49
C SER A 228 -6.60 23.27 -17.29
N ASP A 229 -6.57 23.94 -16.15
CA ASP A 229 -5.55 24.89 -15.71
C ASP A 229 -4.48 24.28 -14.80
N HIS A 230 -4.59 22.99 -14.49
CA HIS A 230 -3.56 22.26 -13.76
C HIS A 230 -2.26 22.18 -14.59
N TYR A 231 -1.10 22.32 -13.95
CA TYR A 231 0.21 22.32 -14.63
C TYR A 231 0.44 21.05 -15.47
N ASP A 232 -0.16 19.92 -15.09
CA ASP A 232 -0.03 18.62 -15.76
C ASP A 232 -1.27 18.26 -16.62
N ALA A 233 -2.13 19.22 -16.94
CA ALA A 233 -3.37 18.97 -17.70
C ALA A 233 -3.16 18.29 -19.06
N ARG A 234 -1.98 18.46 -19.68
CA ARG A 234 -1.67 17.82 -20.97
C ARG A 234 -1.44 16.31 -20.87
N ARG A 235 -0.93 15.83 -19.72
CA ARG A 235 -0.74 14.39 -19.46
C ARG A 235 -1.94 13.74 -18.76
N THR A 236 -2.84 14.55 -18.22
CA THR A 236 -4.10 14.09 -17.64
C THR A 236 -5.07 13.79 -18.78
N LEU A 237 -5.43 12.53 -19.01
CA LEU A 237 -6.14 12.10 -20.21
C LEU A 237 -7.66 12.03 -20.04
N PRO A 238 -8.25 11.35 -19.02
CA PRO A 238 -9.70 11.37 -18.84
C PRO A 238 -10.20 12.76 -18.48
N ASP A 239 -11.25 13.22 -19.18
CA ASP A 239 -11.94 14.46 -18.82
C ASP A 239 -12.82 14.28 -17.59
N ARG A 240 -13.29 13.04 -17.38
CA ARG A 240 -14.12 12.66 -16.24
C ARG A 240 -13.82 11.23 -15.78
N ILE A 241 -13.75 11.04 -14.47
CA ILE A 241 -13.70 9.73 -13.82
C ILE A 241 -14.92 9.60 -12.94
N GLU A 242 -15.71 8.55 -13.14
CA GLU A 242 -16.86 8.22 -12.30
C GLU A 242 -16.58 6.94 -11.53
N ILE A 243 -16.56 7.05 -10.20
CA ILE A 243 -16.29 5.93 -9.30
C ILE A 243 -17.56 5.59 -8.54
N GLN A 244 -18.01 4.34 -8.64
CA GLN A 244 -19.11 3.78 -7.86
C GLN A 244 -18.54 2.84 -6.81
N PHE A 245 -18.93 3.02 -5.57
CA PHE A 245 -18.57 2.12 -4.47
C PHE A 245 -19.70 1.13 -4.24
N LYS A 246 -19.38 -0.17 -4.21
CA LYS A 246 -20.36 -1.26 -4.12
C LYS A 246 -19.86 -2.36 -3.19
N PRO A 247 -20.79 -3.11 -2.53
CA PRO A 247 -20.43 -4.38 -1.92
C PRO A 247 -19.81 -5.35 -2.95
N ALA A 248 -18.87 -6.19 -2.53
CA ALA A 248 -18.09 -7.07 -3.41
C ALA A 248 -18.94 -7.91 -4.38
N ALA A 249 -20.06 -8.49 -3.89
CA ALA A 249 -20.98 -9.29 -4.71
C ALA A 249 -21.68 -8.49 -5.82
N GLU A 250 -21.86 -7.17 -5.64
CA GLU A 250 -22.45 -6.28 -6.64
C GLU A 250 -21.38 -5.72 -7.57
N ALA A 251 -20.17 -5.43 -7.05
CA ALA A 251 -19.05 -4.99 -7.84
C ALA A 251 -18.65 -6.05 -8.88
N ALA A 252 -18.62 -7.33 -8.50
CA ALA A 252 -18.34 -8.44 -9.41
C ALA A 252 -19.28 -8.51 -10.62
N LYS A 253 -20.56 -8.14 -10.45
CA LYS A 253 -21.55 -8.10 -11.54
C LYS A 253 -21.32 -6.95 -12.52
N SER A 254 -20.49 -5.99 -12.18
CA SER A 254 -20.15 -4.85 -13.04
C SER A 254 -19.03 -5.17 -14.05
N ALA A 255 -18.39 -6.34 -13.94
CA ALA A 255 -17.37 -6.82 -14.86
C ALA A 255 -17.88 -6.81 -16.32
N GLY A 256 -17.10 -6.22 -17.22
CA GLY A 256 -17.47 -6.03 -18.63
C GLY A 256 -18.47 -4.91 -18.93
N ALA A 257 -19.16 -4.38 -17.93
CA ALA A 257 -20.09 -3.25 -18.10
C ALA A 257 -19.45 -1.89 -17.84
N VAL A 258 -18.34 -1.87 -17.10
CA VAL A 258 -17.54 -0.67 -16.77
C VAL A 258 -16.09 -0.85 -17.25
N ASP A 259 -15.32 0.23 -17.23
CA ASP A 259 -13.94 0.24 -17.69
C ASP A 259 -12.99 -0.47 -16.70
N VAL A 260 -13.23 -0.29 -15.39
CA VAL A 260 -12.39 -0.83 -14.31
C VAL A 260 -13.26 -1.37 -13.18
N VAL A 261 -12.94 -2.56 -12.67
CA VAL A 261 -13.51 -3.13 -11.43
C VAL A 261 -12.37 -3.46 -10.48
N ILE A 262 -12.46 -3.04 -9.20
CA ILE A 262 -11.44 -3.23 -8.18
C ILE A 262 -12.05 -3.83 -6.92
N GLY A 263 -11.39 -4.81 -6.32
CA GLY A 263 -11.77 -5.45 -5.06
C GLY A 263 -12.93 -6.44 -5.16
N ALA A 264 -13.34 -6.81 -6.36
CA ALA A 264 -14.43 -7.76 -6.56
C ALA A 264 -13.91 -9.19 -6.52
N ALA A 265 -14.29 -9.95 -5.51
CA ALA A 265 -13.97 -11.36 -5.37
C ALA A 265 -14.60 -12.20 -6.50
N GLY A 266 -13.87 -13.24 -6.97
CA GLY A 266 -14.36 -14.20 -7.96
C GLY A 266 -14.38 -13.69 -9.40
N THR A 267 -13.70 -12.60 -9.72
CA THR A 267 -13.40 -12.22 -11.09
C THR A 267 -12.18 -13.03 -11.59
N ASP A 268 -12.18 -13.42 -12.86
CA ASP A 268 -10.97 -13.99 -13.52
C ASP A 268 -9.91 -12.89 -13.77
N GLY A 269 -9.90 -11.87 -12.92
CA GLY A 269 -9.03 -10.71 -13.02
C GLY A 269 -7.63 -10.97 -12.47
N ALA A 270 -6.74 -10.03 -12.71
CA ALA A 270 -5.43 -10.02 -12.10
C ALA A 270 -5.53 -9.68 -10.60
N LEU A 271 -4.49 -10.00 -9.82
CA LEU A 271 -4.36 -9.61 -8.43
C LEU A 271 -3.43 -8.39 -8.34
N GLY A 272 -3.91 -7.34 -7.70
CA GLY A 272 -3.20 -6.10 -7.40
C GLY A 272 -3.42 -5.68 -5.96
N GLY A 273 -2.98 -4.52 -5.60
CA GLY A 273 -3.30 -3.78 -4.36
C GLY A 273 -3.14 -4.49 -3.03
N GLU A 274 -3.00 -3.71 -2.00
CA GLU A 274 -2.93 -4.05 -0.57
C GLU A 274 -2.29 -5.43 -0.27
N PRO A 275 -0.99 -5.63 -0.56
CA PRO A 275 -0.34 -6.88 -0.23
C PRO A 275 -0.42 -7.08 1.28
N THR A 276 -1.20 -8.08 1.69
CA THR A 276 -1.36 -8.45 3.09
C THR A 276 -0.77 -9.84 3.30
N VAL A 277 -0.07 -10.05 4.41
CA VAL A 277 0.41 -11.37 4.80
C VAL A 277 -0.23 -11.79 6.11
N GLY A 278 -0.92 -12.93 6.10
CA GLY A 278 -1.44 -13.57 7.30
C GLY A 278 -0.34 -14.34 8.01
N VAL A 279 -0.11 -14.00 9.27
CA VAL A 279 0.96 -14.56 10.09
C VAL A 279 0.44 -15.17 11.38
N LEU A 280 1.09 -16.22 11.81
CA LEU A 280 1.03 -16.71 13.18
C LEU A 280 2.22 -16.14 13.94
N LEU A 281 1.97 -15.40 15.00
CA LEU A 281 2.96 -14.90 15.93
C LEU A 281 3.08 -15.87 17.11
N ILE A 282 4.31 -16.15 17.52
CA ILE A 282 4.63 -16.90 18.72
C ILE A 282 5.39 -15.97 19.65
N ASN A 283 4.79 -15.64 20.78
CA ASN A 283 5.42 -14.76 21.76
C ASN A 283 6.71 -15.38 22.28
N GLN A 284 7.84 -14.72 22.06
CA GLN A 284 9.16 -15.21 22.47
C GLN A 284 9.28 -15.36 23.99
N MET A 285 8.50 -14.61 24.77
CA MET A 285 8.49 -14.68 26.23
C MET A 285 7.63 -15.83 26.79
N ALA A 286 6.87 -16.52 25.93
CA ALA A 286 6.04 -17.65 26.34
C ALA A 286 6.92 -18.88 26.64
N THR A 287 7.05 -19.23 27.91
CA THR A 287 7.96 -20.29 28.39
C THR A 287 7.60 -21.68 27.88
N ASN A 288 6.35 -21.91 27.53
CA ASN A 288 5.88 -23.17 26.92
C ASN A 288 6.15 -23.26 25.41
N MET A 289 6.64 -22.19 24.79
CA MET A 289 7.00 -22.10 23.38
C MET A 289 8.47 -21.74 23.16
N ASP A 290 9.32 -21.91 24.16
CA ASP A 290 10.76 -21.57 24.12
C ASP A 290 11.60 -22.46 23.17
N LYS A 291 11.08 -23.64 22.79
CA LYS A 291 11.78 -24.61 21.95
C LYS A 291 11.67 -24.25 20.46
N THR A 292 12.73 -23.73 19.88
CA THR A 292 12.78 -23.39 18.44
C THR A 292 12.39 -24.58 17.55
N GLY A 293 12.86 -25.81 17.86
CA GLY A 293 12.48 -27.00 17.09
C GLY A 293 10.98 -27.30 17.11
N LEU A 294 10.26 -26.96 18.19
CA LEU A 294 8.79 -27.08 18.21
C LEU A 294 8.15 -26.02 17.29
N ARG A 295 8.58 -24.76 17.37
CA ARG A 295 8.05 -23.69 16.54
C ARG A 295 8.29 -23.94 15.06
N GLN A 296 9.49 -24.38 14.68
CA GLN A 296 9.82 -24.82 13.32
C GLN A 296 8.95 -25.99 12.87
N ALA A 297 8.75 -26.99 13.75
CA ALA A 297 7.86 -28.10 13.46
C ALA A 297 6.41 -27.65 13.21
N MET A 298 5.92 -26.68 13.99
CA MET A 298 4.59 -26.10 13.80
C MET A 298 4.46 -25.41 12.43
N SER A 299 5.49 -24.73 11.96
CA SER A 299 5.52 -24.08 10.63
C SER A 299 5.51 -25.12 9.50
N LEU A 300 6.34 -26.16 9.59
CA LEU A 300 6.53 -27.15 8.54
C LEU A 300 5.29 -28.02 8.26
N VAL A 301 4.44 -28.27 9.26
CA VAL A 301 3.22 -29.06 9.07
C VAL A 301 2.05 -28.26 8.52
N ILE A 302 2.16 -26.95 8.36
CA ILE A 302 1.11 -26.14 7.75
C ILE A 302 1.10 -26.37 6.23
N ASP A 303 -0.01 -26.87 5.71
CA ASP A 303 -0.30 -26.88 4.28
C ASP A 303 -0.87 -25.49 3.89
N ARG A 304 0.02 -24.60 3.49
CA ARG A 304 -0.32 -23.20 3.15
C ARG A 304 -1.20 -23.11 1.90
N ASN A 305 -1.01 -24.03 0.94
CA ASN A 305 -1.87 -24.07 -0.25
C ASN A 305 -3.31 -24.44 0.12
N ALA A 306 -3.49 -25.44 1.00
CA ALA A 306 -4.81 -25.81 1.49
C ALA A 306 -5.44 -24.69 2.34
N ALA A 307 -4.65 -23.99 3.16
CA ALA A 307 -5.10 -22.86 3.97
C ALA A 307 -5.57 -21.69 3.09
N ALA A 308 -4.77 -21.26 2.14
CA ALA A 308 -5.11 -20.19 1.20
C ALA A 308 -6.35 -20.54 0.38
N LYS A 309 -6.42 -21.76 -0.17
CA LYS A 309 -7.57 -22.23 -0.94
C LYS A 309 -8.88 -22.21 -0.14
N ALA A 310 -8.80 -22.53 1.16
CA ALA A 310 -9.99 -22.51 2.04
C ALA A 310 -10.47 -21.09 2.34
N LEU A 311 -9.57 -20.08 2.31
CA LEU A 311 -9.89 -18.68 2.53
C LEU A 311 -10.53 -18.03 1.31
N GLY A 312 -10.14 -18.40 0.09
CA GLY A 312 -10.75 -17.87 -1.14
C GLY A 312 -9.76 -17.65 -2.28
N THR A 313 -10.25 -17.07 -3.37
CA THR A 313 -9.48 -16.85 -4.61
C THR A 313 -8.45 -15.71 -4.50
N ASP A 314 -8.63 -14.81 -3.54
CA ASP A 314 -7.78 -13.64 -3.30
C ASP A 314 -6.56 -13.98 -2.44
N TYR A 315 -6.48 -15.25 -2.00
CA TYR A 315 -5.46 -15.76 -1.09
C TYR A 315 -4.52 -16.72 -1.81
N THR A 316 -3.23 -16.59 -1.52
CA THR A 316 -2.16 -17.48 -2.00
C THR A 316 -1.35 -18.00 -0.82
N ALA A 317 -0.67 -19.14 -0.98
CA ALA A 317 0.29 -19.59 0.01
C ALA A 317 1.40 -18.54 0.19
N ALA A 318 1.80 -18.26 1.44
CA ALA A 318 2.91 -17.35 1.69
C ALA A 318 4.25 -18.03 1.41
N ASP A 319 5.01 -17.50 0.47
CA ASP A 319 6.37 -17.96 0.12
C ASP A 319 7.46 -17.29 0.97
N GLY A 320 7.08 -16.36 1.84
CA GLY A 320 7.91 -15.61 2.77
C GLY A 320 7.05 -14.64 3.58
N LEU A 321 7.70 -13.78 4.36
CA LEU A 321 7.04 -12.73 5.12
C LEU A 321 6.73 -11.52 4.24
N VAL A 322 7.64 -11.16 3.33
CA VAL A 322 7.40 -10.13 2.32
C VAL A 322 6.52 -10.74 1.23
N PRO A 323 5.28 -10.25 1.02
CA PRO A 323 4.36 -10.84 0.05
C PRO A 323 4.71 -10.45 -1.40
N TYR A 324 4.01 -11.09 -2.36
CA TYR A 324 4.03 -10.65 -3.77
C TYR A 324 3.44 -9.24 -3.92
N GLY A 325 3.96 -8.47 -4.88
CA GLY A 325 3.54 -7.09 -5.16
C GLY A 325 4.43 -6.02 -4.53
N ILE A 326 5.36 -6.43 -3.66
CA ILE A 326 6.33 -5.51 -3.04
C ILE A 326 7.51 -5.30 -3.96
N ARG A 327 7.90 -4.04 -4.17
CA ARG A 327 8.96 -3.64 -5.09
C ARG A 327 10.34 -3.77 -4.45
N THR A 328 11.33 -4.01 -5.30
CA THR A 328 12.74 -3.79 -4.98
C THR A 328 13.12 -2.34 -5.26
N ALA A 329 14.24 -1.90 -4.73
CA ALA A 329 14.77 -0.55 -5.00
C ALA A 329 15.10 -0.30 -6.49
N GLU A 330 15.28 -1.35 -7.31
CA GLU A 330 15.49 -1.26 -8.76
C GLU A 330 14.18 -1.35 -9.58
N GLY A 331 13.02 -1.43 -8.92
CA GLY A 331 11.69 -1.49 -9.56
C GLY A 331 11.24 -2.89 -9.96
N GLY A 332 11.99 -3.95 -9.61
CA GLY A 332 11.54 -5.33 -9.72
C GLY A 332 10.55 -5.71 -8.61
N GLU A 333 10.05 -6.93 -8.62
CA GLU A 333 9.25 -7.48 -7.52
C GLU A 333 10.14 -8.28 -6.56
N PHE A 334 10.11 -7.93 -5.27
CA PHE A 334 11.02 -8.49 -4.25
C PHE A 334 10.98 -10.03 -4.22
N ARG A 335 9.78 -10.62 -4.24
CA ARG A 335 9.64 -12.07 -4.19
C ARG A 335 10.11 -12.77 -5.47
N GLN A 336 9.93 -12.15 -6.63
CA GLN A 336 10.41 -12.71 -7.90
C GLN A 336 11.95 -12.65 -7.98
N VAL A 337 12.56 -11.57 -7.51
CA VAL A 337 14.03 -11.39 -7.50
C VAL A 337 14.70 -12.31 -6.48
N ASN A 338 14.14 -12.40 -5.27
CA ASN A 338 14.76 -13.10 -4.14
C ASN A 338 14.31 -14.56 -3.98
N GLY A 339 13.25 -14.98 -4.70
CA GLY A 339 12.69 -16.33 -4.61
C GLY A 339 11.91 -16.61 -3.32
N ALA A 340 11.36 -17.81 -3.22
CA ALA A 340 10.65 -18.27 -2.03
C ALA A 340 11.63 -18.61 -0.89
N VAL A 341 11.28 -18.23 0.34
CA VAL A 341 11.98 -18.65 1.57
C VAL A 341 11.29 -19.86 2.20
N ILE A 342 10.00 -20.03 1.95
CA ILE A 342 9.19 -21.12 2.47
C ILE A 342 8.90 -22.11 1.33
N ASP A 343 9.19 -23.38 1.57
CA ASP A 343 8.81 -24.46 0.65
C ASP A 343 7.31 -24.80 0.78
N ASN A 344 6.55 -24.51 -0.28
CA ASN A 344 5.12 -24.81 -0.37
C ASN A 344 4.80 -25.87 -1.45
N GLU A 345 5.82 -26.52 -2.01
CA GLU A 345 5.61 -27.57 -3.03
C GLU A 345 4.78 -28.72 -2.47
N PRO A 346 3.68 -29.11 -3.14
CA PRO A 346 2.81 -30.19 -2.64
C PRO A 346 3.55 -31.52 -2.49
N ASP A 347 4.49 -31.82 -3.38
CA ASP A 347 5.23 -33.08 -3.40
C ASP A 347 6.21 -33.21 -2.23
N THR A 348 6.64 -32.11 -1.62
CA THR A 348 7.54 -32.08 -0.45
C THR A 348 6.79 -32.13 0.88
N TYR A 349 5.45 -31.97 0.90
CA TYR A 349 4.68 -31.87 2.14
C TYR A 349 4.88 -33.06 3.09
N GLY A 350 4.90 -34.28 2.54
CA GLY A 350 5.18 -35.50 3.33
C GLY A 350 6.55 -35.48 4.00
N GLN A 351 7.57 -35.02 3.29
CA GLN A 351 8.93 -34.86 3.79
C GLN A 351 9.02 -33.78 4.86
N ARG A 352 8.36 -32.63 4.64
CA ARG A 352 8.27 -31.54 5.63
C ARG A 352 7.61 -32.00 6.93
N CYS A 353 6.55 -32.79 6.84
CA CYS A 353 5.91 -33.38 8.03
C CYS A 353 6.86 -34.35 8.79
N ALA A 354 7.66 -35.14 8.07
CA ALA A 354 8.65 -36.04 8.71
C ALA A 354 9.74 -35.24 9.42
N GLN A 355 10.29 -34.20 8.76
CA GLN A 355 11.26 -33.27 9.33
C GLN A 355 10.70 -32.57 10.58
N ALA A 356 9.45 -32.17 10.57
CA ALA A 356 8.78 -31.55 11.71
C ALA A 356 8.77 -32.47 12.94
N VAL A 357 8.50 -33.76 12.74
CA VAL A 357 8.54 -34.75 13.82
C VAL A 357 9.96 -34.92 14.38
N GLU A 358 10.98 -34.89 13.51
CA GLU A 358 12.39 -34.95 13.92
C GLU A 358 12.79 -33.73 14.76
N LEU A 359 12.45 -32.53 14.31
CA LEU A 359 12.71 -31.28 15.04
C LEU A 359 12.03 -31.25 16.41
N LYS A 360 10.76 -31.62 16.48
CA LYS A 360 10.02 -31.75 17.73
C LYS A 360 10.70 -32.74 18.67
N ASN A 361 11.10 -33.92 18.17
CA ASN A 361 11.78 -34.94 18.95
C ASN A 361 13.16 -34.46 19.42
N GLY A 362 13.93 -33.78 18.56
CA GLY A 362 15.21 -33.17 18.89
C GLY A 362 15.09 -32.07 19.95
N ALA A 363 13.95 -31.40 20.01
CA ALA A 363 13.62 -30.41 21.06
C ALA A 363 13.23 -31.08 22.42
N GLY A 364 13.32 -32.43 22.54
CA GLY A 364 12.96 -33.15 23.73
C GLY A 364 11.47 -33.47 23.88
N LEU A 365 10.66 -33.20 22.86
CA LEU A 365 9.19 -33.32 22.88
C LEU A 365 8.69 -34.57 22.14
N GLY A 366 9.53 -35.61 22.04
CA GLY A 366 9.20 -36.87 21.35
C GLY A 366 8.20 -37.77 22.10
N ARG A 367 8.00 -37.56 23.41
CA ARG A 367 7.11 -38.35 24.24
C ARG A 367 5.82 -37.62 24.56
N PRO A 368 4.67 -38.32 24.68
CA PRO A 368 3.40 -37.65 25.02
C PRO A 368 3.45 -36.86 26.34
N GLU A 369 4.17 -37.37 27.35
CA GLU A 369 4.30 -36.73 28.66
C GLU A 369 5.09 -35.38 28.52
N ALA A 370 6.12 -35.36 27.67
CA ALA A 370 6.88 -34.15 27.39
C ALA A 370 6.03 -33.11 26.65
N MET A 371 5.19 -33.53 25.69
CA MET A 371 4.22 -32.65 25.05
C MET A 371 3.18 -32.14 26.05
N ALA A 372 2.66 -32.97 26.92
CA ALA A 372 1.70 -32.58 27.95
C ALA A 372 2.30 -31.62 28.99
N SER A 373 3.62 -31.65 29.22
CA SER A 373 4.31 -30.70 30.13
C SER A 373 4.35 -29.28 29.64
N LEU A 374 4.06 -29.00 28.34
CA LEU A 374 3.92 -27.66 27.81
C LEU A 374 2.71 -26.90 28.43
N GLY A 375 1.77 -27.63 29.02
CA GLY A 375 0.56 -27.03 29.59
C GLY A 375 -0.40 -26.51 28.50
N THR A 376 -1.14 -25.47 28.86
CA THR A 376 -2.11 -24.88 27.93
C THR A 376 -1.39 -23.96 26.92
N VAL A 377 -1.52 -24.26 25.63
CA VAL A 377 -1.10 -23.41 24.53
C VAL A 377 -2.36 -22.77 23.96
N THR A 378 -2.44 -21.44 23.97
CA THR A 378 -3.60 -20.70 23.50
C THR A 378 -3.29 -20.00 22.19
N LEU A 379 -4.18 -20.14 21.20
CA LEU A 379 -4.16 -19.42 19.94
C LEU A 379 -5.23 -18.32 19.97
N LEU A 380 -4.78 -17.09 20.07
CA LEU A 380 -5.60 -15.90 19.98
C LEU A 380 -5.90 -15.57 18.51
N CYS A 381 -7.15 -15.27 18.18
CA CYS A 381 -7.56 -14.77 16.86
C CYS A 381 -8.77 -13.85 16.99
N ARG A 382 -8.98 -12.99 15.99
CA ARG A 382 -10.19 -12.16 15.92
C ARG A 382 -11.43 -13.03 15.74
N ASN A 383 -12.55 -12.57 16.30
CA ASN A 383 -13.84 -13.26 16.19
C ASN A 383 -14.49 -13.04 14.81
N ILE A 384 -13.75 -13.34 13.75
CA ILE A 384 -14.24 -13.30 12.37
C ILE A 384 -14.22 -14.71 11.75
N PRO A 385 -15.19 -15.05 10.89
CA PRO A 385 -15.35 -16.42 10.37
C PRO A 385 -14.08 -16.98 9.71
N ALA A 386 -13.39 -16.19 8.90
CA ALA A 386 -12.19 -16.63 8.18
C ALA A 386 -11.04 -16.98 9.12
N GLN A 387 -10.71 -16.12 10.09
CA GLN A 387 -9.64 -16.37 11.05
C GLN A 387 -10.00 -17.53 12.00
N THR A 388 -11.25 -17.62 12.45
CA THR A 388 -11.71 -18.73 13.30
C THR A 388 -11.64 -20.08 12.56
N ALA A 389 -11.99 -20.10 11.27
CA ALA A 389 -11.87 -21.32 10.45
C ALA A 389 -10.40 -21.73 10.28
N LEU A 390 -9.52 -20.79 9.98
CA LEU A 390 -8.07 -21.03 9.88
C LEU A 390 -7.48 -21.50 11.21
N ALA A 391 -7.83 -20.88 12.33
CA ALA A 391 -7.38 -21.28 13.66
C ALA A 391 -7.76 -22.75 13.96
N ARG A 392 -8.97 -23.19 13.59
CA ARG A 392 -9.41 -24.60 13.73
C ARG A 392 -8.61 -25.54 12.84
N GLN A 393 -8.28 -25.12 11.62
CA GLN A 393 -7.44 -25.92 10.71
C GLN A 393 -6.02 -26.09 11.28
N LEU A 394 -5.42 -25.02 11.80
CA LEU A 394 -4.10 -25.06 12.46
C LEU A 394 -4.13 -25.93 13.72
N GLN A 395 -5.12 -25.76 14.59
CA GLN A 395 -5.32 -26.60 15.77
C GLN A 395 -5.37 -28.10 15.39
N GLN A 396 -6.12 -28.45 14.34
CA GLN A 396 -6.26 -29.82 13.87
C GLN A 396 -4.94 -30.40 13.37
N VAL A 397 -4.22 -29.69 12.50
CA VAL A 397 -2.97 -30.19 11.93
C VAL A 397 -1.88 -30.34 12.98
N TRP A 398 -1.76 -29.43 13.95
CA TRP A 398 -0.80 -29.56 15.05
C TRP A 398 -1.12 -30.72 15.97
N ARG A 399 -2.39 -30.96 16.25
CA ARG A 399 -2.81 -32.13 17.02
C ARG A 399 -2.48 -33.45 16.29
N ASP A 400 -2.82 -33.54 15.01
CA ASP A 400 -2.69 -34.77 14.23
C ASP A 400 -1.24 -35.11 13.87
N LYS A 401 -0.42 -34.09 13.55
CA LYS A 401 0.96 -34.30 13.11
C LYS A 401 2.00 -34.24 14.24
N LEU A 402 1.75 -33.41 15.26
CA LEU A 402 2.72 -33.14 16.31
C LEU A 402 2.26 -33.62 17.69
N GLY A 403 0.98 -33.94 17.89
CA GLY A 403 0.40 -34.22 19.19
C GLY A 403 0.28 -33.00 20.09
N LEU A 404 0.36 -31.78 19.52
CA LEU A 404 0.22 -30.50 20.23
C LEU A 404 -1.25 -30.15 20.40
N SER A 405 -1.69 -29.97 21.65
CA SER A 405 -3.03 -29.48 21.96
C SER A 405 -3.01 -27.95 22.10
N VAL A 406 -3.86 -27.27 21.32
CA VAL A 406 -4.02 -25.83 21.32
C VAL A 406 -5.47 -25.48 21.64
N THR A 407 -5.70 -24.47 22.48
CA THR A 407 -7.02 -23.91 22.77
C THR A 407 -7.18 -22.63 21.96
N ILE A 408 -8.31 -22.48 21.26
CA ILE A 408 -8.60 -21.26 20.50
C ILE A 408 -9.30 -20.26 21.43
N GLN A 409 -8.78 -19.05 21.48
CA GLN A 409 -9.38 -17.89 22.12
C GLN A 409 -9.74 -16.88 21.03
N THR A 410 -11.02 -16.53 20.94
CA THR A 410 -11.48 -15.46 20.04
C THR A 410 -11.70 -14.18 20.83
N ALA A 411 -11.37 -13.04 20.23
CA ALA A 411 -11.60 -11.72 20.79
C ALA A 411 -12.19 -10.77 19.73
N GLU A 412 -12.97 -9.80 20.17
CA GLU A 412 -13.41 -8.70 19.31
C GLU A 412 -12.22 -7.76 19.02
N ASP A 413 -12.35 -6.88 18.04
CA ASP A 413 -11.21 -6.12 17.50
C ASP A 413 -10.44 -5.34 18.57
N GLU A 414 -11.09 -4.55 19.41
CA GLU A 414 -10.44 -3.76 20.48
C GLU A 414 -9.72 -4.64 21.51
N GLU A 415 -10.38 -5.74 21.95
CA GLU A 415 -9.79 -6.69 22.90
C GLU A 415 -8.60 -7.43 22.27
N PHE A 416 -8.72 -7.81 20.99
CA PHE A 416 -7.63 -8.45 20.26
C PHE A 416 -6.40 -7.55 20.18
N ASP A 417 -6.58 -6.29 19.78
CA ASP A 417 -5.49 -5.33 19.63
C ASP A 417 -4.83 -5.01 20.97
N GLN A 418 -5.61 -4.93 22.04
CA GLN A 418 -5.08 -4.77 23.40
C GLN A 418 -4.22 -5.97 23.80
N LEU A 419 -4.73 -7.21 23.66
CA LEU A 419 -3.99 -8.43 24.02
C LEU A 419 -2.72 -8.58 23.17
N LEU A 420 -2.78 -8.21 21.89
CA LEU A 420 -1.64 -8.26 21.00
C LEU A 420 -0.56 -7.24 21.41
N SER A 421 -0.93 -5.98 21.64
CA SER A 421 -0.01 -4.89 21.98
C SER A 421 0.61 -5.04 23.37
N THR A 422 -0.11 -5.64 24.34
CA THR A 422 0.42 -5.91 25.69
C THR A 422 1.24 -7.20 25.77
N GLY A 423 1.26 -8.03 24.68
CA GLY A 423 1.94 -9.32 24.67
C GLY A 423 1.24 -10.39 25.52
N GLU A 424 -0.05 -10.23 25.81
CA GLU A 424 -0.85 -11.16 26.60
C GLU A 424 -1.39 -12.33 25.75
N PHE A 425 -0.50 -13.00 25.03
CA PHE A 425 -0.82 -14.16 24.21
C PHE A 425 0.33 -15.18 24.18
N THR A 426 0.03 -16.43 23.88
CA THR A 426 1.04 -17.45 23.55
C THR A 426 1.27 -17.52 22.06
N LEU A 427 0.19 -17.74 21.30
CA LEU A 427 0.13 -17.70 19.84
C LEU A 427 -0.94 -16.66 19.43
N ALA A 428 -0.69 -15.88 18.39
CA ALA A 428 -1.69 -14.98 17.84
C ALA A 428 -1.73 -15.07 16.30
N LEU A 429 -2.94 -15.15 15.75
CA LEU A 429 -3.17 -15.14 14.31
C LEU A 429 -3.58 -13.72 13.89
N THR A 430 -2.74 -13.05 13.10
CA THR A 430 -2.98 -11.67 12.66
C THR A 430 -2.61 -11.48 11.19
N GLU A 431 -2.87 -10.31 10.67
CA GLU A 431 -2.47 -9.86 9.33
C GLU A 431 -1.51 -8.67 9.44
N LEU A 432 -0.54 -8.63 8.54
CA LEU A 432 0.38 -7.51 8.37
C LEU A 432 0.10 -6.86 7.03
N THR A 433 -0.11 -5.56 7.05
CA THR A 433 -0.25 -4.71 5.86
C THR A 433 0.77 -3.59 5.97
N ALA A 434 1.49 -3.32 4.90
CA ALA A 434 2.49 -2.26 4.89
C ALA A 434 1.85 -0.88 4.63
N LEU A 435 2.52 0.18 5.07
CA LEU A 435 2.13 1.56 4.78
C LEU A 435 2.77 2.10 3.50
N TYR A 436 3.82 1.44 3.01
CA TYR A 436 4.55 1.82 1.81
C TYR A 436 5.10 0.59 1.09
N ASN A 437 5.28 0.70 -0.23
CA ASN A 437 5.67 -0.42 -1.08
C ASN A 437 7.18 -0.65 -1.06
N ASP A 438 7.66 -1.23 0.04
CA ASP A 438 9.05 -1.67 0.22
C ASP A 438 9.11 -2.86 1.18
N ALA A 439 10.09 -3.76 0.99
CA ALA A 439 10.24 -4.95 1.83
C ALA A 439 10.50 -4.62 3.30
N SER A 440 11.15 -3.49 3.60
CA SER A 440 11.40 -3.06 4.97
C SER A 440 10.11 -2.82 5.76
N ALA A 441 9.01 -2.45 5.10
CA ALA A 441 7.71 -2.27 5.76
C ALA A 441 7.18 -3.54 6.44
N TYR A 442 7.58 -4.72 5.95
CA TYR A 442 7.25 -6.03 6.55
C TYR A 442 8.33 -6.54 7.50
N LEU A 443 9.54 -6.01 7.42
CA LEU A 443 10.71 -6.47 8.18
C LEU A 443 11.04 -5.55 9.37
N ASP A 444 10.92 -4.23 9.24
CA ASP A 444 11.21 -3.28 10.32
C ASP A 444 10.43 -3.53 11.62
N PRO A 445 9.15 -3.96 11.59
CA PRO A 445 8.39 -4.23 12.82
C PRO A 445 9.05 -5.24 13.77
N TRP A 446 9.95 -6.09 13.29
CA TRP A 446 10.57 -7.16 14.10
C TRP A 446 11.92 -6.76 14.72
N ARG A 447 12.34 -5.51 14.56
CA ARG A 447 13.54 -4.99 15.20
C ARG A 447 13.35 -4.94 16.72
N THR A 448 14.43 -5.16 17.44
CA THR A 448 14.43 -5.09 18.90
C THR A 448 13.98 -3.70 19.36
N GLY A 449 12.93 -3.66 20.17
CA GLY A 449 12.38 -2.42 20.74
C GLY A 449 11.41 -1.66 19.85
N ASP A 450 11.11 -2.12 18.63
CA ASP A 450 10.03 -1.56 17.81
C ASP A 450 8.67 -1.83 18.49
N ALA A 451 7.80 -0.83 18.57
CA ALA A 451 6.49 -0.94 19.22
C ALA A 451 5.57 -1.96 18.54
N ARG A 452 5.79 -2.27 17.26
CA ARG A 452 5.04 -3.26 16.48
C ARG A 452 5.61 -4.68 16.62
N ASN A 453 6.72 -4.87 17.35
CA ASN A 453 7.31 -6.18 17.60
C ASN A 453 6.48 -6.99 18.61
N TYR A 454 5.23 -7.30 18.23
CA TYR A 454 4.28 -8.00 19.10
C TYR A 454 4.75 -9.41 19.51
N ALA A 455 5.60 -10.06 18.70
CA ALA A 455 6.21 -11.34 19.07
C ALA A 455 7.33 -11.21 20.11
N LEU A 456 7.68 -9.98 20.52
CA LEU A 456 8.71 -9.62 21.50
C LEU A 456 10.08 -10.22 21.14
N ILE A 457 10.42 -10.21 19.86
CA ILE A 457 11.66 -10.80 19.34
C ILE A 457 12.84 -9.91 19.77
N TYR A 458 13.88 -10.54 20.29
CA TYR A 458 15.15 -9.91 20.57
C TYR A 458 16.25 -10.65 19.80
N MET A 459 16.81 -10.02 18.75
CA MET A 459 17.79 -10.66 17.86
C MET A 459 18.80 -9.67 17.29
N ASN A 460 19.93 -9.53 17.95
CA ASN A 460 20.97 -8.57 17.55
C ASN A 460 21.48 -8.78 16.09
N ALA A 461 21.55 -10.03 15.62
CA ALA A 461 21.98 -10.31 14.24
C ALA A 461 20.97 -9.76 13.21
N TYR A 462 19.68 -9.86 13.50
CA TYR A 462 18.61 -9.27 12.69
C TYR A 462 18.69 -7.75 12.66
N ASP A 463 18.85 -7.13 13.83
CA ASP A 463 18.98 -5.67 13.95
C ASP A 463 20.19 -5.12 13.18
N ILE A 464 21.30 -5.89 13.14
CA ILE A 464 22.47 -5.55 12.34
C ILE A 464 22.15 -5.59 10.85
N LEU A 465 21.49 -6.67 10.37
CA LEU A 465 21.11 -6.81 8.96
C LEU A 465 20.17 -5.66 8.53
N MET A 466 19.16 -5.36 9.32
CA MET A 466 18.22 -4.27 9.02
C MET A 466 18.92 -2.90 8.99
N ARG A 467 19.85 -2.66 9.90
CA ARG A 467 20.65 -1.42 9.93
C ARG A 467 21.56 -1.30 8.71
N VAL A 468 22.22 -2.40 8.32
CA VAL A 468 23.11 -2.40 7.14
C VAL A 468 22.29 -2.24 5.86
N ALA A 469 21.12 -2.87 5.77
CA ALA A 469 20.20 -2.67 4.67
C ALA A 469 19.78 -1.20 4.53
N ALA A 470 19.38 -0.57 5.63
CA ALA A 470 18.99 0.85 5.64
C ALA A 470 20.16 1.79 5.21
N ALA A 471 21.38 1.49 5.63
CA ALA A 471 22.57 2.28 5.29
C ALA A 471 23.17 1.95 3.93
N SER A 472 22.62 0.99 3.18
CA SER A 472 23.19 0.56 1.89
C SER A 472 22.89 1.57 0.79
N THR A 473 23.92 2.01 0.08
CA THR A 473 23.81 2.87 -1.11
C THR A 473 23.61 2.07 -2.41
N SER A 474 23.79 0.75 -2.36
CA SER A 474 23.53 -0.17 -3.48
C SER A 474 22.17 -0.83 -3.31
N ALA A 475 21.26 -0.65 -4.26
CA ALA A 475 19.95 -1.28 -4.27
C ALA A 475 20.04 -2.82 -4.21
N GLU A 476 20.92 -3.43 -5.01
CA GLU A 476 21.13 -4.88 -5.02
C GLU A 476 21.65 -5.40 -3.66
N ALA A 477 22.64 -4.70 -3.07
CA ALA A 477 23.16 -5.07 -1.75
C ALA A 477 22.10 -4.92 -0.65
N ARG A 478 21.29 -3.87 -0.71
CA ARG A 478 20.17 -3.65 0.20
C ARG A 478 19.16 -4.81 0.15
N ASP A 479 18.71 -5.17 -1.05
CA ASP A 479 17.74 -6.25 -1.24
C ASP A 479 18.31 -7.59 -0.75
N ALA A 480 19.60 -7.84 -0.94
CA ALA A 480 20.28 -9.04 -0.39
C ALA A 480 20.27 -9.06 1.14
N TYR A 481 20.54 -7.94 1.81
CA TYR A 481 20.46 -7.85 3.27
C TYR A 481 19.04 -8.01 3.80
N LEU A 482 18.03 -7.48 3.12
CA LEU A 482 16.62 -7.66 3.48
C LEU A 482 16.20 -9.13 3.32
N LYS A 483 16.65 -9.80 2.26
CA LYS A 483 16.44 -11.24 2.07
C LYS A 483 17.07 -12.06 3.20
N ASP A 484 18.32 -11.75 3.57
CA ASP A 484 19.03 -12.45 4.65
C ASP A 484 18.34 -12.21 6.01
N ALA A 485 17.84 -10.99 6.25
CA ALA A 485 17.06 -10.65 7.43
C ALA A 485 15.75 -11.45 7.47
N GLU A 486 15.01 -11.53 6.36
CA GLU A 486 13.80 -12.35 6.26
C GLU A 486 14.08 -13.81 6.59
N GLY A 487 15.12 -14.40 5.99
CA GLY A 487 15.51 -15.79 6.25
C GLY A 487 15.84 -16.02 7.72
N LEU A 488 16.67 -15.15 8.31
CA LEU A 488 17.05 -15.24 9.72
C LEU A 488 15.84 -15.13 10.67
N LEU A 489 14.91 -14.22 10.39
CA LEU A 489 13.69 -14.06 11.16
C LEU A 489 12.83 -15.33 11.11
N LEU A 490 12.59 -15.86 9.91
CA LEU A 490 11.75 -17.03 9.70
C LEU A 490 12.36 -18.31 10.28
N ASP A 491 13.68 -18.41 10.37
CA ASP A 491 14.38 -19.53 11.03
C ASP A 491 14.08 -19.62 12.53
N THR A 492 13.72 -18.51 13.18
CA THR A 492 13.30 -18.55 14.59
C THR A 492 11.92 -19.16 14.78
N ALA A 493 11.11 -19.12 13.72
CA ALA A 493 9.70 -19.47 13.73
C ALA A 493 8.88 -18.78 14.86
N ASN A 494 9.28 -17.56 15.26
CA ASN A 494 8.43 -16.69 16.08
C ASN A 494 7.40 -15.94 15.22
N VAL A 495 7.69 -15.74 13.95
CA VAL A 495 6.78 -15.23 12.91
C VAL A 495 6.65 -16.30 11.84
N ILE A 496 5.45 -16.82 11.64
CA ILE A 496 5.16 -17.89 10.68
C ILE A 496 4.15 -17.37 9.65
N PRO A 497 4.60 -16.96 8.46
CA PRO A 497 3.69 -16.59 7.37
C PRO A 497 2.86 -17.78 6.92
N ILE A 498 1.57 -17.56 6.66
CA ILE A 498 0.62 -18.61 6.27
C ILE A 498 0.08 -18.36 4.87
N TYR A 499 -0.42 -17.15 4.63
CA TYR A 499 -0.98 -16.76 3.33
C TYR A 499 -0.60 -15.32 2.97
N GLY A 500 -0.57 -15.04 1.67
CA GLY A 500 -0.64 -13.70 1.12
C GLY A 500 -2.06 -13.42 0.63
N ARG A 501 -2.52 -12.18 0.74
CA ARG A 501 -3.77 -11.72 0.15
C ARG A 501 -3.51 -10.50 -0.72
N ARG A 502 -4.14 -10.46 -1.88
CA ARG A 502 -4.10 -9.32 -2.79
C ARG A 502 -5.50 -9.02 -3.32
N GLN A 503 -5.76 -7.78 -3.62
CA GLN A 503 -7.05 -7.33 -4.11
C GLN A 503 -7.24 -7.72 -5.58
N PRO A 504 -8.32 -8.42 -5.98
CA PRO A 504 -8.58 -8.72 -7.38
C PRO A 504 -9.02 -7.45 -8.12
N TYR A 505 -8.61 -7.33 -9.38
CA TYR A 505 -9.07 -6.26 -10.25
C TYR A 505 -9.28 -6.76 -11.68
N GLN A 506 -10.10 -6.04 -12.44
CA GLN A 506 -10.34 -6.28 -13.85
C GLN A 506 -10.34 -4.96 -14.61
N LEU A 507 -9.51 -4.90 -15.65
CA LEU A 507 -9.52 -3.82 -16.65
C LEU A 507 -10.20 -4.33 -17.92
N ARG A 508 -11.02 -3.49 -18.56
CA ARG A 508 -11.50 -3.78 -19.90
C ARG A 508 -10.29 -3.75 -20.85
N GLU A 509 -10.25 -4.65 -21.84
CA GLU A 509 -9.10 -4.89 -22.72
C GLU A 509 -8.57 -3.64 -23.46
N ASP A 510 -9.45 -2.67 -23.73
CA ASP A 510 -9.11 -1.41 -24.39
C ASP A 510 -8.66 -0.30 -23.43
N VAL A 511 -8.67 -0.53 -22.11
CA VAL A 511 -8.22 0.43 -21.10
C VAL A 511 -6.73 0.25 -20.81
N LEU A 512 -5.96 1.32 -21.01
CA LEU A 512 -4.51 1.37 -20.82
C LEU A 512 -4.15 2.55 -19.92
N GLY A 513 -2.94 2.52 -19.30
CA GLY A 513 -2.40 3.64 -18.53
C GLY A 513 -3.01 3.80 -17.13
N VAL A 514 -3.68 2.78 -16.62
CA VAL A 514 -4.07 2.70 -15.20
C VAL A 514 -2.83 2.27 -14.41
N CYS A 515 -2.58 2.92 -13.29
CA CYS A 515 -1.49 2.61 -12.39
C CYS A 515 -2.02 2.27 -10.99
N GLU A 516 -1.41 1.31 -10.35
CA GLU A 516 -1.66 0.94 -8.97
C GLU A 516 -0.37 1.16 -8.18
N ASP A 517 -0.45 1.72 -6.96
CA ASP A 517 0.72 2.11 -6.15
C ASP A 517 1.41 0.93 -5.46
N GLY A 518 0.87 -0.27 -5.59
CA GLY A 518 1.33 -1.47 -4.89
C GLY A 518 0.82 -1.56 -3.46
N MET A 519 0.03 -0.58 -3.01
CA MET A 519 -0.60 -0.50 -1.69
C MET A 519 -2.13 -0.39 -1.79
N GLY A 520 -2.68 -0.63 -2.98
CA GLY A 520 -4.12 -0.67 -3.23
C GLY A 520 -4.75 0.64 -3.70
N ALA A 521 -4.00 1.72 -3.78
CA ALA A 521 -4.52 2.95 -4.37
C ALA A 521 -4.24 2.99 -5.88
N TRP A 522 -5.22 3.46 -6.63
CA TRP A 522 -5.24 3.43 -8.09
C TRP A 522 -5.23 4.84 -8.67
N TYR A 523 -4.32 5.10 -9.59
CA TYR A 523 -4.27 6.36 -10.32
C TYR A 523 -4.76 6.17 -11.76
N PHE A 524 -5.80 6.91 -12.13
CA PHE A 524 -6.47 6.85 -13.43
C PHE A 524 -6.16 8.05 -14.34
N GLY A 525 -5.41 9.04 -13.84
CA GLY A 525 -5.18 10.29 -14.57
C GLY A 525 -4.49 10.12 -15.93
N MET A 526 -3.81 9.00 -16.17
CA MET A 526 -3.18 8.65 -17.45
C MET A 526 -3.94 7.57 -18.22
N ALA A 527 -5.14 7.18 -17.74
CA ALA A 527 -5.94 6.16 -18.39
C ALA A 527 -6.45 6.63 -19.75
N ARG A 528 -6.42 5.73 -20.74
CA ARG A 528 -6.92 5.98 -22.08
C ARG A 528 -7.61 4.74 -22.63
N LYS A 529 -8.52 4.95 -23.57
CA LYS A 529 -9.17 3.87 -24.31
C LYS A 529 -8.48 3.72 -25.67
N ALA A 530 -8.02 2.51 -25.98
CA ALA A 530 -7.48 2.22 -27.31
C ALA A 530 -8.59 2.41 -28.35
N VAL A 531 -8.31 3.16 -29.39
CA VAL A 531 -9.21 3.27 -30.56
C VAL A 531 -9.17 1.92 -31.29
N LYS A 532 -10.34 1.28 -31.44
CA LYS A 532 -10.48 0.04 -32.21
C LYS A 532 -10.33 0.30 -33.69
#